data_d450ad1a7f992d2542d37174b668c622
#
_entry.id   d450ad1a7f992d2542d37174b668c622
#
_cell.length_a   1.000
_cell.length_b   1.000
_cell.length_c   1.000
_cell.angle_alpha   90.00
_cell.angle_beta   90.00
_cell.angle_gamma   90.00
#
_symmetry.space_group_name_H-M   'P 1'
#
loop_
_entity.id
_entity.type
_entity.pdbx_description
1 polymer ?
#
loop_
_entity_poly.entity_id
_entity_poly.type
_entity_poly.pdbx_seq_one_letter_code
_entity_poly.pdbx_strand_id
1 'polypeptide(L)'
;IQKNYMDPDLSLNSICSYLNISTSYFSTIFKELTGETFTEVLIRTRMEKAKELLENTTMKNYEIAEKVGFADPHYFGISFKKMTGWTPTEYAREKRK
;
A
#
# COMPACT_ATOMS: atom_id res chain seq x y z
N ILE A 1 9.74 6.36 -1.73
CA ILE A 1 8.53 5.53 -1.59
C ILE A 1 7.34 6.18 -2.29
N GLN A 2 7.12 7.46 -2.07
CA GLN A 2 5.93 8.14 -2.62
C GLN A 2 5.81 8.05 -4.14
N LYS A 3 6.93 8.03 -4.85
CA LYS A 3 6.90 7.98 -6.31
C LYS A 3 6.62 6.59 -6.87
N ASN A 4 7.01 5.54 -6.15
CA ASN A 4 6.97 4.18 -6.67
C ASN A 4 6.04 3.24 -5.92
N TYR A 5 5.19 3.76 -5.03
CA TYR A 5 4.34 2.90 -4.21
C TYR A 5 3.32 2.10 -5.05
N MET A 6 3.05 2.55 -6.26
CA MET A 6 2.09 1.88 -7.15
C MET A 6 2.67 0.70 -7.92
N ASP A 7 3.98 0.48 -7.82
CA ASP A 7 4.63 -0.64 -8.48
C ASP A 7 4.44 -1.90 -7.63
N PRO A 8 3.76 -2.94 -8.15
CA PRO A 8 3.55 -4.18 -7.38
C PRO A 8 4.86 -4.88 -7.02
N ASP A 9 5.92 -4.64 -7.78
CA ASP A 9 7.22 -5.26 -7.54
C ASP A 9 8.06 -4.48 -6.54
N LEU A 10 7.60 -3.33 -6.10
CA LEU A 10 8.32 -2.54 -5.12
C LEU A 10 8.30 -3.28 -3.78
N SER A 11 9.47 -3.64 -3.29
CA SER A 11 9.63 -4.38 -2.07
C SER A 11 10.93 -3.98 -1.39
N LEU A 12 11.06 -4.40 -0.14
CA LEU A 12 12.30 -4.19 0.60
C LEU A 12 13.48 -4.79 -0.14
N ASN A 13 13.31 -6.02 -0.67
CA ASN A 13 14.37 -6.70 -1.39
C ASN A 13 14.77 -5.95 -2.67
N SER A 14 13.80 -5.47 -3.43
CA SER A 14 14.09 -4.77 -4.69
C SER A 14 14.84 -3.46 -4.44
N ILE A 15 14.46 -2.71 -3.41
CA ILE A 15 15.13 -1.46 -3.07
C ILE A 15 16.55 -1.73 -2.58
N CYS A 16 16.73 -2.70 -1.71
CA CYS A 16 18.05 -3.03 -1.17
C CYS A 16 18.98 -3.54 -2.27
N SER A 17 18.46 -4.31 -3.20
CA SER A 17 19.23 -4.79 -4.35
C SER A 17 19.67 -3.61 -5.22
N TYR A 18 18.78 -2.68 -5.48
CA TYR A 18 19.09 -1.49 -6.27
C TYR A 18 20.17 -0.65 -5.60
N LEU A 19 20.07 -0.46 -4.29
CA LEU A 19 21.04 0.33 -3.53
C LEU A 19 22.30 -0.44 -3.14
N ASN A 20 22.32 -1.74 -3.42
CA ASN A 20 23.44 -2.62 -3.11
C ASN A 20 23.77 -2.66 -1.62
N ILE A 21 22.74 -2.77 -0.79
CA ILE A 21 22.87 -2.90 0.66
C ILE A 21 22.05 -4.09 1.14
N SER A 22 22.33 -4.57 2.35
CA SER A 22 21.58 -5.70 2.90
C SER A 22 20.20 -5.25 3.37
N THR A 23 19.23 -6.18 3.33
CA THR A 23 17.88 -5.89 3.81
C THR A 23 17.88 -5.64 5.31
N SER A 24 18.69 -6.36 6.06
CA SER A 24 18.79 -6.19 7.52
C SER A 24 19.30 -4.80 7.88
N TYR A 25 20.33 -4.33 7.18
CA TYR A 25 20.90 -3.01 7.42
C TYR A 25 19.85 -1.92 7.12
N PHE A 26 19.22 -2.01 5.95
CA PHE A 26 18.22 -1.03 5.53
C PHE A 26 17.04 -1.02 6.52
N SER A 27 16.54 -2.19 6.91
CA SER A 27 15.40 -2.29 7.80
C SER A 27 15.68 -1.66 9.16
N THR A 28 16.88 -1.90 9.70
CA THR A 28 17.29 -1.35 10.99
C THR A 28 17.34 0.18 10.92
N ILE A 29 18.01 0.72 9.91
CA ILE A 29 18.15 2.16 9.75
C ILE A 29 16.79 2.81 9.49
N PHE A 30 16.00 2.22 8.62
CA PHE A 30 14.68 2.76 8.28
C PHE A 30 13.81 2.87 9.53
N LYS A 31 13.75 1.79 10.32
CA LYS A 31 12.94 1.80 11.53
C LYS A 31 13.46 2.78 12.58
N GLU A 32 14.77 2.88 12.72
CA GLU A 32 15.36 3.85 13.65
C GLU A 32 15.02 5.29 13.29
N LEU A 33 15.00 5.60 12.00
CA LEU A 33 14.76 6.96 11.53
C LEU A 33 13.27 7.33 11.47
N THR A 34 12.41 6.37 11.16
CA THR A 34 10.99 6.64 10.95
C THR A 34 10.08 6.11 12.04
N GLY A 35 10.56 5.15 12.84
CA GLY A 35 9.75 4.49 13.85
C GLY A 35 8.85 3.40 13.30
N GLU A 36 8.86 3.16 11.99
CA GLU A 36 8.01 2.18 11.33
C GLU A 36 8.81 1.32 10.38
N THR A 37 8.30 0.11 10.07
CA THR A 37 8.94 -0.72 9.07
C THR A 37 8.63 -0.17 7.68
N PHE A 38 9.49 -0.49 6.71
CA PHE A 38 9.27 -0.10 5.32
C PHE A 38 7.93 -0.63 4.81
N THR A 39 7.61 -1.89 5.11
CA THR A 39 6.36 -2.51 4.66
C THR A 39 5.15 -1.78 5.23
N GLU A 40 5.18 -1.40 6.50
CA GLU A 40 4.09 -0.66 7.12
C GLU A 40 3.84 0.68 6.40
N VAL A 41 4.92 1.42 6.12
CA VAL A 41 4.81 2.70 5.43
C VAL A 41 4.29 2.52 4.01
N LEU A 42 4.78 1.51 3.30
CA LEU A 42 4.35 1.25 1.93
C LEU A 42 2.86 0.90 1.87
N ILE A 43 2.40 0.00 2.74
CA ILE A 43 0.99 -0.38 2.76
C ILE A 43 0.11 0.81 3.14
N ARG A 44 0.50 1.58 4.14
CA ARG A 44 -0.26 2.77 4.52
C ARG A 44 -0.39 3.75 3.36
N THR A 45 0.70 4.00 2.64
CA THR A 45 0.69 4.91 1.49
C THR A 45 -0.25 4.41 0.41
N ARG A 46 -0.21 3.11 0.12
CA ARG A 46 -1.11 2.51 -0.86
C ARG A 46 -2.57 2.63 -0.42
N MET A 47 -2.84 2.41 0.87
CA MET A 47 -4.21 2.49 1.39
C MET A 47 -4.76 3.91 1.37
N GLU A 48 -3.94 4.92 1.64
CA GLU A 48 -4.38 6.30 1.55
C GLU A 48 -4.78 6.65 0.12
N LYS A 49 -4.02 6.19 -0.87
CA LYS A 49 -4.38 6.42 -2.26
C LYS A 49 -5.63 5.63 -2.66
N ALA A 50 -5.78 4.41 -2.14
CA ALA A 50 -6.97 3.62 -2.41
C ALA A 50 -8.23 4.31 -1.85
N LYS A 51 -8.13 4.92 -0.68
CA LYS A 51 -9.25 5.67 -0.11
C LYS A 51 -9.67 6.81 -1.02
N GLU A 52 -8.71 7.57 -1.56
CA GLU A 52 -9.01 8.66 -2.50
C GLU A 52 -9.74 8.13 -3.72
N LEU A 53 -9.28 7.03 -4.30
CA LEU A 53 -9.91 6.47 -5.50
C LEU A 53 -11.30 5.92 -5.20
N LEU A 54 -11.50 5.31 -4.04
CA LEU A 54 -12.79 4.81 -3.63
C LEU A 54 -13.80 5.95 -3.40
N GLU A 55 -13.34 7.07 -2.87
CA GLU A 55 -14.19 8.22 -2.59
C GLU A 55 -14.51 9.04 -3.84
N ASN A 56 -13.58 9.15 -4.77
CA ASN A 56 -13.67 10.11 -5.87
C ASN A 56 -13.87 9.50 -7.26
N THR A 57 -13.87 8.18 -7.37
CA THR A 57 -14.04 7.52 -8.67
C THR A 57 -15.06 6.39 -8.59
N THR A 58 -15.46 5.88 -9.76
CA THR A 58 -16.32 4.72 -9.85
C THR A 58 -15.53 3.46 -10.23
N MET A 59 -14.21 3.51 -10.09
CA MET A 59 -13.35 2.36 -10.38
C MET A 59 -13.75 1.15 -9.56
N LYS A 60 -13.61 -0.03 -10.15
CA LYS A 60 -13.87 -1.27 -9.45
C LYS A 60 -12.73 -1.60 -8.49
N ASN A 61 -13.03 -2.40 -7.47
CA ASN A 61 -12.04 -2.72 -6.45
C ASN A 61 -10.77 -3.33 -7.03
N TYR A 62 -10.88 -4.23 -8.01
CA TYR A 62 -9.69 -4.83 -8.59
C TYR A 62 -8.87 -3.83 -9.40
N GLU A 63 -9.53 -2.85 -10.00
CA GLU A 63 -8.84 -1.79 -10.73
C GLU A 63 -8.07 -0.89 -9.77
N ILE A 64 -8.69 -0.56 -8.64
CA ILE A 64 -8.05 0.25 -7.60
C ILE A 64 -6.85 -0.49 -7.03
N ALA A 65 -7.02 -1.79 -6.72
CA ALA A 65 -5.94 -2.60 -6.18
C ALA A 65 -4.71 -2.56 -7.10
N GLU A 66 -4.93 -2.77 -8.38
CA GLU A 66 -3.84 -2.74 -9.36
C GLU A 66 -3.20 -1.36 -9.44
N LYS A 67 -4.03 -0.32 -9.47
CA LYS A 67 -3.52 1.05 -9.62
C LYS A 67 -2.67 1.48 -8.44
N VAL A 68 -2.99 1.04 -7.24
CA VAL A 68 -2.21 1.42 -6.05
C VAL A 68 -1.07 0.46 -5.74
N GLY A 69 -0.87 -0.57 -6.58
CA GLY A 69 0.31 -1.42 -6.47
C GLY A 69 0.11 -2.79 -5.86
N PHE A 70 -1.13 -3.25 -5.69
CA PHE A 70 -1.40 -4.61 -5.22
C PHE A 70 -1.56 -5.54 -6.42
N ALA A 71 -0.72 -6.55 -6.50
CA ALA A 71 -0.82 -7.53 -7.58
C ALA A 71 -2.03 -8.44 -7.41
N ASP A 72 -2.47 -8.65 -6.17
CA ASP A 72 -3.60 -9.53 -5.85
C ASP A 72 -4.74 -8.73 -5.24
N PRO A 73 -5.88 -8.59 -5.95
CA PRO A 73 -7.02 -7.84 -5.42
C PRO A 73 -7.59 -8.43 -4.12
N HIS A 74 -7.46 -9.74 -3.94
CA HIS A 74 -7.94 -10.40 -2.73
C HIS A 74 -7.13 -9.93 -1.52
N TYR A 75 -5.81 -9.90 -1.67
CA TYR A 75 -4.93 -9.41 -0.61
C TYR A 75 -5.19 -7.94 -0.32
N PHE A 76 -5.45 -7.16 -1.36
CA PHE A 76 -5.82 -5.75 -1.19
C PHE A 76 -7.06 -5.61 -0.29
N GLY A 77 -8.11 -6.40 -0.57
CA GLY A 77 -9.34 -6.34 0.22
C GLY A 77 -9.12 -6.69 1.68
N ILE A 78 -8.35 -7.74 1.94
CA ILE A 78 -8.04 -8.17 3.31
C ILE A 78 -7.23 -7.08 4.04
N SER A 79 -6.21 -6.55 3.39
CA SER A 79 -5.36 -5.51 3.98
C SER A 79 -6.14 -4.23 4.25
N PHE A 80 -7.01 -3.84 3.32
CA PHE A 80 -7.82 -2.65 3.47
C PHE A 80 -8.75 -2.77 4.67
N LYS A 81 -9.42 -3.91 4.81
CA LYS A 81 -10.31 -4.14 5.95
C LYS A 81 -9.55 -4.16 7.27
N LYS A 82 -8.37 -4.76 7.27
CA LYS A 82 -7.54 -4.82 8.47
C LYS A 82 -7.13 -3.43 8.94
N MET A 83 -6.82 -2.52 8.01
CA MET A 83 -6.37 -1.18 8.35
C MET A 83 -7.50 -0.20 8.65
N THR A 84 -8.64 -0.33 7.97
CA THR A 84 -9.72 0.65 8.06
C THR A 84 -10.94 0.16 8.84
N GLY A 85 -11.08 -1.15 9.00
CA GLY A 85 -12.27 -1.74 9.59
C GLY A 85 -13.40 -1.97 8.58
N TRP A 86 -13.20 -1.58 7.32
CA TRP A 86 -14.21 -1.69 6.27
C TRP A 86 -13.64 -2.45 5.08
N THR A 87 -14.48 -3.20 4.37
CA THR A 87 -14.07 -3.68 3.06
C THR A 87 -14.05 -2.48 2.10
N PRO A 88 -13.30 -2.58 0.98
CA PRO A 88 -13.32 -1.48 0.00
C PRO A 88 -14.73 -1.10 -0.46
N THR A 89 -15.59 -2.10 -0.67
CA THR A 89 -16.97 -1.86 -1.08
C THR A 89 -17.76 -1.10 -0.01
N GLU A 90 -17.62 -1.53 1.25
CA GLU A 90 -18.29 -0.87 2.37
C GLU A 90 -17.80 0.57 2.51
N TYR A 91 -16.50 0.77 2.40
CA TYR A 91 -15.90 2.10 2.52
C TYR A 91 -16.45 3.03 1.42
N ALA A 92 -16.45 2.56 0.18
CA ALA A 92 -16.96 3.35 -0.94
C ALA A 92 -18.41 3.74 -0.73
N ARG A 93 -19.24 2.79 -0.27
CA ARG A 93 -20.65 3.03 -0.04
C ARG A 93 -20.85 4.11 1.03
N GLU A 94 -20.10 4.05 2.12
CA GLU A 94 -20.22 5.01 3.20
C GLU A 94 -19.75 6.40 2.79
N LYS A 95 -18.67 6.49 2.03
CA LYS A 95 -18.05 7.77 1.71
C LYS A 95 -18.67 8.48 0.52
N ARG A 96 -19.41 7.77 -0.33
CA ARG A 96 -20.04 8.35 -1.52
C ARG A 96 -21.48 8.81 -1.31
N LYS A 97 -22.00 8.67 -0.12
CA LYS A 97 -23.39 9.06 0.18
C LYS A 97 -23.63 10.55 -0.01
#